data_7516fe6ae4dda3788ea6c692fb09bbc5
#
_entry.id   7516fe6ae4dda3788ea6c692fb09bbc5
#
_cell.length_a   1.000
_cell.length_b   1.000
_cell.length_c   1.000
_cell.angle_alpha   90.00
_cell.angle_beta   90.00
_cell.angle_gamma   90.00
#
_symmetry.space_group_name_H-M   'P 1'
#
loop_
_entity.id
_entity.type
_entity.pdbx_description
1 polymer ?
#
loop_
_entity_poly.entity_id
_entity_poly.type
_entity_poly.pdbx_seq_one_letter_code
_entity_poly.pdbx_strand_id
1 'polypeptide(L)'
;MKKNIIALTIAALSVATVAQAQGPLDVFRSDATKQKLEQNAPSLRSHLKQRKVALEAWNVLGAKDLKTVTLTANVVAKNRSGARELRVREFHYLGDCGYSHGGQDSGVDTPTTAQAVFASDLADSYLNQAALLGIDIDSLTIEIHGQPDKEPTGRVWYPRNFLYTLYIDSPASDAELEKLAVLAEQNSPIATLVKQAVVPQLTIDLKPSPRVKKVEGETLAGLREYIHGKRQAFQASREKQEKLKNENKDKKDFKPQAPKRGPWVKVFPNGVRQLTVNDKYLILHDNPEYLGGTNTGMTSLEGTLGILGTCITHISLGQAAELNLDVDSVSLTVQAEWNPVAGRKGHEKESIALQNVRYTFHALTPESEDKVKEWLKRVENICPMYNLFKDTQTFEHKIVRGSFKR
;
A
#
# COMPACT_ATOMS: atom_id res chain seq x y z
N MET A 1 -17.57 -8.18 -42.76
CA MET A 1 -17.60 -9.46 -42.00
C MET A 1 -16.57 -10.51 -42.44
N LYS A 2 -16.05 -10.53 -43.67
CA LYS A 2 -15.05 -11.56 -44.12
C LYS A 2 -13.60 -11.35 -43.64
N LYS A 3 -13.19 -10.14 -43.26
CA LYS A 3 -11.80 -9.87 -42.81
C LYS A 3 -11.47 -10.36 -41.41
N ASN A 4 -12.48 -10.39 -40.50
CA ASN A 4 -12.26 -10.81 -39.09
C ASN A 4 -12.18 -12.33 -38.96
N ILE A 5 -12.77 -13.10 -39.87
CA ILE A 5 -12.74 -14.56 -39.86
C ILE A 5 -11.34 -15.07 -40.24
N ILE A 6 -10.66 -14.39 -41.17
CA ILE A 6 -9.31 -14.75 -41.60
C ILE A 6 -8.28 -14.52 -40.49
N ALA A 7 -8.42 -13.43 -39.72
CA ALA A 7 -7.52 -13.15 -38.58
C ALA A 7 -7.68 -14.17 -37.43
N LEU A 8 -8.92 -14.60 -37.14
CA LEU A 8 -9.17 -15.64 -36.14
C LEU A 8 -8.66 -17.02 -36.56
N THR A 9 -8.76 -17.32 -37.86
CA THR A 9 -8.30 -18.61 -38.40
C THR A 9 -6.77 -18.71 -38.39
N ILE A 10 -6.05 -17.62 -38.63
CA ILE A 10 -4.59 -17.59 -38.59
C ILE A 10 -4.10 -17.69 -37.14
N ALA A 11 -4.77 -17.03 -36.19
CA ALA A 11 -4.43 -17.16 -34.76
C ALA A 11 -4.72 -18.57 -34.22
N ALA A 12 -5.82 -19.21 -34.65
CA ALA A 12 -6.14 -20.58 -34.25
C ALA A 12 -5.18 -21.61 -34.90
N LEU A 13 -4.74 -21.39 -36.11
CA LEU A 13 -3.74 -22.25 -36.78
C LEU A 13 -2.34 -22.12 -36.13
N SER A 14 -1.95 -20.93 -35.70
CA SER A 14 -0.66 -20.74 -34.99
C SER A 14 -0.66 -21.38 -33.61
N VAL A 15 -1.80 -21.40 -32.91
CA VAL A 15 -1.96 -22.08 -31.61
C VAL A 15 -2.02 -23.58 -31.78
N ALA A 16 -2.66 -24.09 -32.84
CA ALA A 16 -2.77 -25.52 -33.11
C ALA A 16 -1.43 -26.16 -33.53
N THR A 17 -0.55 -25.45 -34.25
CA THR A 17 0.79 -25.93 -34.57
C THR A 17 1.75 -25.97 -33.39
N VAL A 18 1.53 -25.13 -32.36
CA VAL A 18 2.28 -25.16 -31.12
C VAL A 18 1.84 -26.32 -30.20
N ALA A 19 0.58 -26.75 -30.30
CA ALA A 19 0.02 -27.83 -29.48
C ALA A 19 0.41 -29.24 -29.94
N GLN A 20 1.09 -29.42 -31.09
CA GLN A 20 1.54 -30.71 -31.61
C GLN A 20 2.99 -31.05 -31.21
N ALA A 21 3.70 -30.21 -30.49
CA ALA A 21 4.97 -30.57 -29.86
C ALA A 21 4.73 -31.46 -28.64
N GLN A 22 5.67 -32.35 -28.32
CA GLN A 22 5.59 -33.37 -27.24
C GLN A 22 5.31 -32.80 -25.85
N GLY A 23 4.11 -32.28 -25.62
CA GLY A 23 3.63 -31.61 -24.41
C GLY A 23 3.72 -30.08 -24.48
N PRO A 24 2.70 -29.38 -23.97
CA PRO A 24 2.62 -27.89 -24.04
C PRO A 24 3.78 -27.18 -23.34
N LEU A 25 4.50 -27.86 -22.45
CA LEU A 25 5.65 -27.31 -21.74
C LEU A 25 6.99 -27.52 -22.46
N ASP A 26 7.09 -28.50 -23.37
CA ASP A 26 8.37 -28.81 -24.06
C ASP A 26 8.70 -27.75 -25.12
N VAL A 27 7.70 -27.08 -25.67
CA VAL A 27 7.89 -25.93 -26.55
C VAL A 27 8.66 -24.82 -25.87
N PHE A 28 8.36 -24.56 -24.60
CA PHE A 28 9.04 -23.53 -23.79
C PHE A 28 10.43 -23.96 -23.28
N ARG A 29 10.78 -25.24 -23.45
CA ARG A 29 12.09 -25.81 -23.05
C ARG A 29 13.10 -25.82 -24.19
N SER A 30 12.67 -25.65 -25.45
CA SER A 30 13.60 -25.58 -26.57
C SER A 30 14.45 -24.32 -26.54
N ASP A 31 15.75 -24.44 -26.78
CA ASP A 31 16.67 -23.31 -26.76
C ASP A 31 16.32 -22.22 -27.79
N ALA A 32 15.79 -22.62 -28.96
CA ALA A 32 15.31 -21.70 -29.99
C ALA A 32 14.08 -20.89 -29.51
N THR A 33 13.18 -21.50 -28.73
CA THR A 33 12.01 -20.81 -28.15
C THR A 33 12.44 -19.91 -26.99
N LYS A 34 13.35 -20.37 -26.14
CA LYS A 34 13.94 -19.53 -25.08
C LYS A 34 14.63 -18.30 -25.67
N GLN A 35 15.48 -18.47 -26.69
CA GLN A 35 16.13 -17.34 -27.37
C GLN A 35 15.13 -16.35 -27.96
N LYS A 36 14.06 -16.82 -28.63
CA LYS A 36 13.01 -15.95 -29.15
C LYS A 36 12.23 -15.22 -28.03
N LEU A 37 11.92 -15.90 -26.94
CA LEU A 37 11.26 -15.31 -25.78
C LEU A 37 12.17 -14.26 -25.11
N GLU A 38 13.47 -14.57 -24.97
CA GLU A 38 14.45 -13.64 -24.40
C GLU A 38 14.67 -12.42 -25.30
N GLN A 39 14.75 -12.59 -26.64
CA GLN A 39 14.88 -11.49 -27.59
C GLN A 39 13.66 -10.57 -27.63
N ASN A 40 12.46 -11.08 -27.36
CA ASN A 40 11.21 -10.34 -27.34
C ASN A 40 10.71 -10.03 -25.93
N ALA A 41 11.46 -10.42 -24.89
CA ALA A 41 11.08 -10.14 -23.52
C ALA A 41 11.05 -8.62 -23.28
N PRO A 42 9.99 -8.10 -22.67
CA PRO A 42 9.95 -6.70 -22.30
C PRO A 42 11.13 -6.40 -21.37
N SER A 43 11.81 -5.28 -21.58
CA SER A 43 12.88 -4.79 -20.72
C SER A 43 12.46 -3.51 -20.02
N LEU A 44 13.02 -3.25 -18.84
CA LEU A 44 12.75 -2.02 -18.13
C LEU A 44 13.19 -0.80 -18.97
N ARG A 45 14.27 -0.90 -19.72
CA ARG A 45 14.70 0.16 -20.66
C ARG A 45 13.64 0.46 -21.73
N SER A 46 13.00 -0.56 -22.32
CA SER A 46 11.93 -0.34 -23.30
C SER A 46 10.68 0.27 -22.66
N HIS A 47 10.35 -0.15 -21.46
CA HIS A 47 9.28 0.46 -20.68
C HIS A 47 9.55 1.95 -20.37
N LEU A 48 10.76 2.32 -19.96
CA LEU A 48 11.13 3.72 -19.73
C LEU A 48 10.98 4.59 -20.96
N LYS A 49 11.31 4.08 -22.18
CA LYS A 49 11.08 4.80 -23.44
C LYS A 49 9.59 5.02 -23.70
N GLN A 50 8.74 4.01 -23.49
CA GLN A 50 7.29 4.14 -23.62
C GLN A 50 6.72 5.12 -22.59
N ARG A 51 7.21 5.04 -21.36
CA ARG A 51 6.80 5.92 -20.27
C ARG A 51 7.15 7.39 -20.56
N LYS A 52 8.33 7.64 -21.13
CA LYS A 52 8.71 8.97 -21.59
C LYS A 52 7.69 9.55 -22.56
N VAL A 53 7.30 8.77 -23.57
CA VAL A 53 6.27 9.20 -24.55
C VAL A 53 4.95 9.55 -23.86
N ALA A 54 4.50 8.73 -22.91
CA ALA A 54 3.28 9.01 -22.15
C ALA A 54 3.41 10.30 -21.33
N LEU A 55 4.52 10.50 -20.63
CA LEU A 55 4.77 11.70 -19.83
C LEU A 55 4.88 12.97 -20.67
N GLU A 56 5.53 12.88 -21.84
CA GLU A 56 5.64 14.00 -22.79
C GLU A 56 4.28 14.35 -23.43
N ALA A 57 3.46 13.35 -23.73
CA ALA A 57 2.11 13.57 -24.24
C ALA A 57 1.25 14.41 -23.27
N TRP A 58 1.39 14.19 -21.96
CA TRP A 58 0.74 15.02 -20.93
C TRP A 58 1.16 16.47 -20.98
N ASN A 59 2.42 16.76 -21.29
CA ASN A 59 2.93 18.13 -21.41
C ASN A 59 2.39 18.85 -22.66
N VAL A 60 2.04 18.08 -23.71
CA VAL A 60 1.53 18.61 -24.99
C VAL A 60 0.01 18.82 -24.95
N LEU A 61 -0.73 17.87 -24.34
CA LEU A 61 -2.20 17.92 -24.29
C LEU A 61 -2.73 19.12 -23.50
N GLY A 62 -1.86 19.83 -22.80
CA GLY A 62 -2.17 21.06 -22.07
C GLY A 62 -3.23 20.81 -21.02
N ALA A 63 -2.92 21.12 -19.81
CA ALA A 63 -3.76 20.88 -18.61
C ALA A 63 -5.10 21.60 -18.60
N LYS A 64 -5.48 22.33 -19.64
CA LYS A 64 -6.68 23.18 -19.65
C LYS A 64 -7.98 22.40 -19.41
N ASP A 65 -8.01 21.11 -19.75
CA ASP A 65 -9.21 20.27 -19.62
C ASP A 65 -9.10 19.18 -18.55
N LEU A 66 -7.96 19.05 -17.86
CA LEU A 66 -7.75 18.01 -16.86
C LEU A 66 -8.17 18.49 -15.47
N LYS A 67 -9.28 17.95 -15.02
CA LYS A 67 -9.81 18.24 -13.68
C LYS A 67 -9.09 17.38 -12.64
N THR A 68 -8.98 17.90 -11.44
CA THR A 68 -8.64 17.13 -10.24
C THR A 68 -9.49 15.87 -10.15
N VAL A 69 -8.84 14.74 -9.92
CA VAL A 69 -9.49 13.42 -9.83
C VAL A 69 -9.69 13.07 -8.36
N THR A 70 -10.89 12.65 -8.00
CA THR A 70 -11.14 12.07 -6.67
C THR A 70 -10.79 10.58 -6.69
N LEU A 71 -9.79 10.21 -5.91
CA LEU A 71 -9.46 8.81 -5.64
C LEU A 71 -10.27 8.32 -4.46
N THR A 72 -10.72 7.06 -4.51
CA THR A 72 -11.56 6.46 -3.46
C THR A 72 -11.09 5.05 -3.14
N ALA A 73 -10.94 4.78 -1.85
CA ALA A 73 -10.71 3.44 -1.31
C ALA A 73 -11.84 3.09 -0.33
N ASN A 74 -12.37 1.87 -0.43
CA ASN A 74 -13.41 1.36 0.45
C ASN A 74 -12.85 0.21 1.28
N VAL A 75 -13.07 0.26 2.59
CA VAL A 75 -12.60 -0.76 3.53
C VAL A 75 -13.77 -1.28 4.33
N VAL A 76 -13.93 -2.60 4.38
CA VAL A 76 -15.00 -3.26 5.13
C VAL A 76 -14.40 -4.27 6.10
N ALA A 77 -14.78 -4.18 7.37
CA ALA A 77 -14.45 -5.21 8.36
C ALA A 77 -15.32 -6.45 8.14
N LYS A 78 -14.66 -7.61 8.04
CA LYS A 78 -15.38 -8.90 7.91
C LYS A 78 -15.97 -9.33 9.24
N ASN A 79 -17.25 -9.65 9.25
CA ASN A 79 -18.03 -9.85 10.47
C ASN A 79 -17.50 -10.91 11.45
N ARG A 80 -16.83 -11.95 10.98
CA ARG A 80 -16.38 -13.06 11.85
C ARG A 80 -14.89 -13.06 12.16
N SER A 81 -14.08 -12.45 11.31
CA SER A 81 -12.62 -12.49 11.44
C SER A 81 -12.01 -11.13 11.79
N GLY A 82 -12.75 -10.05 11.64
CA GLY A 82 -12.22 -8.70 11.75
C GLY A 82 -11.16 -8.36 10.71
N ALA A 83 -10.90 -9.25 9.76
CA ALA A 83 -10.07 -8.95 8.60
C ALA A 83 -10.73 -7.80 7.80
N ARG A 84 -9.90 -6.96 7.20
CA ARG A 84 -10.35 -5.77 6.46
C ARG A 84 -10.18 -6.02 4.98
N GLU A 85 -11.27 -6.06 4.25
CA GLU A 85 -11.25 -6.09 2.81
C GLU A 85 -11.12 -4.65 2.31
N LEU A 86 -10.00 -4.35 1.67
CA LEU A 86 -9.79 -3.13 0.90
C LEU A 86 -10.23 -3.37 -0.54
N ARG A 87 -10.98 -2.42 -1.07
CA ARG A 87 -11.34 -2.34 -2.49
C ARG A 87 -11.04 -0.95 -3.05
N VAL A 88 -10.36 -0.96 -4.18
CA VAL A 88 -10.09 0.23 -4.98
C VAL A 88 -10.34 -0.14 -6.43
N ARG A 89 -11.31 0.48 -7.07
CA ARG A 89 -11.76 0.10 -8.40
C ARG A 89 -12.06 -1.43 -8.46
N GLU A 90 -11.44 -2.16 -9.37
CA GLU A 90 -11.51 -3.63 -9.51
C GLU A 90 -10.53 -4.38 -8.61
N PHE A 91 -9.58 -3.68 -7.97
CA PHE A 91 -8.54 -4.30 -7.16
C PHE A 91 -8.93 -4.42 -5.68
N HIS A 92 -8.48 -5.49 -5.06
CA HIS A 92 -8.72 -5.71 -3.64
C HIS A 92 -7.59 -6.52 -2.99
N TYR A 93 -7.43 -6.35 -1.69
CA TYR A 93 -6.66 -7.27 -0.85
C TYR A 93 -7.23 -7.31 0.58
N LEU A 94 -6.79 -8.32 1.35
CA LEU A 94 -7.15 -8.48 2.76
C LEU A 94 -6.05 -7.90 3.64
N GLY A 95 -6.43 -6.98 4.54
CA GLY A 95 -5.63 -6.58 5.68
C GLY A 95 -6.02 -7.36 6.92
N ASP A 96 -5.04 -7.84 7.67
CA ASP A 96 -5.25 -8.51 8.95
C ASP A 96 -4.07 -8.23 9.88
N CYS A 97 -4.15 -8.72 11.10
CA CYS A 97 -3.06 -8.66 12.06
C CYS A 97 -2.80 -10.05 12.62
N GLY A 98 -1.62 -10.24 13.23
CA GLY A 98 -1.27 -11.49 13.87
C GLY A 98 -2.13 -11.79 15.11
N TYR A 99 -2.08 -13.03 15.56
CA TYR A 99 -2.85 -13.53 16.71
C TYR A 99 -2.66 -12.72 18.00
N SER A 100 -1.48 -12.15 18.22
CA SER A 100 -1.19 -11.30 19.39
C SER A 100 -2.03 -10.02 19.45
N HIS A 101 -2.63 -9.62 18.33
CA HIS A 101 -3.50 -8.46 18.19
C HIS A 101 -4.96 -8.85 17.91
N GLY A 102 -5.29 -10.13 18.15
CA GLY A 102 -6.63 -10.66 17.94
C GLY A 102 -7.02 -10.84 16.48
N GLY A 103 -6.06 -10.93 15.57
CA GLY A 103 -6.27 -11.30 14.16
C GLY A 103 -6.01 -12.79 13.93
N GLN A 104 -6.09 -13.21 12.67
CA GLN A 104 -5.89 -14.58 12.22
C GLN A 104 -4.69 -14.75 11.29
N ASP A 105 -3.89 -13.68 11.11
CA ASP A 105 -2.77 -13.63 10.16
C ASP A 105 -3.17 -14.08 8.74
N SER A 106 -4.39 -13.70 8.34
CA SER A 106 -4.99 -14.06 7.05
C SER A 106 -4.75 -13.03 5.94
N GLY A 107 -4.07 -11.94 6.24
CA GLY A 107 -3.78 -10.84 5.32
C GLY A 107 -2.59 -10.01 5.75
N VAL A 108 -2.35 -8.93 5.02
CA VAL A 108 -1.21 -8.03 5.28
C VAL A 108 -1.45 -7.16 6.52
N ASP A 109 -0.42 -6.94 7.32
CA ASP A 109 -0.48 -5.93 8.37
C ASP A 109 -0.31 -4.52 7.80
N THR A 110 -1.01 -3.56 8.38
CA THR A 110 -1.05 -2.20 7.81
C THR A 110 0.27 -1.44 7.95
N PRO A 111 1.00 -1.46 9.09
CA PRO A 111 2.24 -0.69 9.21
C PRO A 111 3.34 -1.12 8.25
N THR A 112 3.51 -2.42 8.00
CA THR A 112 4.48 -2.92 7.04
C THR A 112 4.02 -2.66 5.60
N THR A 113 2.73 -2.84 5.34
CA THR A 113 2.14 -2.53 4.02
C THR A 113 2.29 -1.05 3.68
N ALA A 114 2.13 -0.14 4.64
CA ALA A 114 2.32 1.29 4.42
C ALA A 114 3.73 1.61 3.90
N GLN A 115 4.74 1.02 4.50
CA GLN A 115 6.13 1.18 4.05
C GLN A 115 6.30 0.66 2.61
N ALA A 116 5.73 -0.51 2.29
CA ALA A 116 5.77 -1.06 0.93
C ALA A 116 5.06 -0.15 -0.09
N VAL A 117 3.92 0.44 0.28
CA VAL A 117 3.19 1.40 -0.58
C VAL A 117 4.02 2.65 -0.82
N PHE A 118 4.73 3.16 0.20
CA PHE A 118 5.63 4.31 0.06
C PHE A 118 6.84 3.99 -0.83
N ALA A 119 7.44 2.81 -0.67
CA ALA A 119 8.49 2.34 -1.58
C ALA A 119 7.99 2.17 -3.03
N SER A 120 6.73 1.75 -3.21
CA SER A 120 6.11 1.67 -4.54
C SER A 120 5.92 3.03 -5.18
N ASP A 121 5.57 4.05 -4.42
CA ASP A 121 5.48 5.43 -4.93
C ASP A 121 6.84 5.99 -5.31
N LEU A 122 7.84 5.79 -4.45
CA LEU A 122 9.23 6.15 -4.78
C LEU A 122 9.69 5.44 -6.04
N ALA A 123 9.45 4.11 -6.18
CA ALA A 123 9.81 3.36 -7.38
C ALA A 123 9.15 3.93 -8.63
N ASP A 124 7.87 4.32 -8.56
CA ASP A 124 7.18 5.00 -9.65
C ASP A 124 7.83 6.33 -10.02
N SER A 125 8.18 7.11 -9.01
CA SER A 125 8.87 8.39 -9.20
C SER A 125 10.28 8.20 -9.80
N TYR A 126 11.02 7.17 -9.41
CA TYR A 126 12.28 6.80 -10.05
C TYR A 126 12.10 6.49 -11.53
N LEU A 127 11.08 5.69 -11.89
CA LEU A 127 10.79 5.37 -13.29
C LEU A 127 10.41 6.62 -14.09
N ASN A 128 9.61 7.52 -13.51
CA ASN A 128 9.22 8.78 -14.15
C ASN A 128 10.44 9.67 -14.41
N GLN A 129 11.28 9.87 -13.39
CA GLN A 129 12.44 10.74 -13.53
C GLN A 129 13.51 10.13 -14.40
N ALA A 130 13.75 8.82 -14.34
CA ALA A 130 14.68 8.13 -15.26
C ALA A 130 14.22 8.24 -16.72
N ALA A 131 12.94 8.06 -16.98
CA ALA A 131 12.36 8.23 -18.31
C ALA A 131 12.56 9.66 -18.86
N LEU A 132 12.30 10.68 -18.03
CA LEU A 132 12.47 12.09 -18.44
C LEU A 132 13.94 12.48 -18.64
N LEU A 133 14.85 11.97 -17.80
CA LEU A 133 16.28 12.24 -17.91
C LEU A 133 16.98 11.38 -18.96
N GLY A 134 16.31 10.34 -19.50
CA GLY A 134 16.92 9.39 -20.41
C GLY A 134 17.95 8.46 -19.74
N ILE A 135 17.81 8.21 -18.45
CA ILE A 135 18.65 7.28 -17.70
C ILE A 135 18.11 5.86 -17.90
N ASP A 136 18.96 4.98 -18.44
CA ASP A 136 18.65 3.56 -18.58
C ASP A 136 18.74 2.84 -17.25
N ILE A 137 17.74 2.01 -16.95
CA ILE A 137 17.69 1.13 -15.77
C ILE A 137 17.39 -0.29 -16.25
N ASP A 138 18.18 -1.26 -15.81
CA ASP A 138 18.01 -2.68 -16.08
C ASP A 138 17.21 -3.40 -14.98
N SER A 139 17.46 -3.04 -13.73
CA SER A 139 16.66 -3.51 -12.59
C SER A 139 16.55 -2.45 -11.50
N LEU A 140 15.42 -2.44 -10.79
CA LEU A 140 15.15 -1.55 -9.67
C LEU A 140 14.40 -2.28 -8.59
N THR A 141 14.91 -2.21 -7.36
CA THR A 141 14.25 -2.70 -6.15
C THR A 141 14.47 -1.69 -5.02
N ILE A 142 13.45 -1.43 -4.23
CA ILE A 142 13.52 -0.57 -3.05
C ILE A 142 13.15 -1.38 -1.82
N GLU A 143 14.05 -1.43 -0.84
CA GLU A 143 13.76 -1.90 0.52
C GLU A 143 13.63 -0.67 1.44
N ILE A 144 12.64 -0.64 2.34
CA ILE A 144 12.33 0.53 3.16
C ILE A 144 12.04 0.14 4.60
N HIS A 145 12.45 1.00 5.53
CA HIS A 145 12.14 0.84 6.96
C HIS A 145 11.80 2.19 7.58
N GLY A 146 10.83 2.18 8.51
CA GLY A 146 10.70 3.25 9.48
C GLY A 146 11.82 3.16 10.53
N GLN A 147 12.41 4.29 10.88
CA GLN A 147 13.40 4.37 11.93
C GLN A 147 12.73 4.63 13.28
N PRO A 148 13.29 4.12 14.39
CA PRO A 148 12.82 4.49 15.72
C PRO A 148 13.06 5.98 15.97
N ASP A 149 12.25 6.58 16.83
CA ASP A 149 12.54 7.93 17.33
C ASP A 149 13.87 7.94 18.06
N LYS A 150 14.67 8.99 17.84
CA LYS A 150 15.95 9.19 18.54
C LYS A 150 15.75 9.39 20.04
N GLU A 151 14.60 9.96 20.43
CA GLU A 151 14.19 10.15 21.82
C GLU A 151 12.82 9.53 22.08
N PRO A 152 12.57 8.97 23.28
CA PRO A 152 11.24 8.48 23.63
C PRO A 152 10.25 9.64 23.67
N THR A 153 9.40 9.72 22.66
CA THR A 153 8.44 10.84 22.53
C THR A 153 7.13 10.62 23.30
N GLY A 154 6.93 9.44 23.90
CA GLY A 154 5.64 9.03 24.48
C GLY A 154 4.52 8.86 23.46
N ARG A 155 4.82 9.00 22.17
CA ARG A 155 3.87 8.84 21.07
C ARG A 155 3.60 7.36 20.80
N VAL A 156 2.45 7.11 20.19
CA VAL A 156 2.13 5.78 19.67
C VAL A 156 3.17 5.37 18.64
N TRP A 157 3.62 4.11 18.72
CA TRP A 157 4.56 3.58 17.77
C TRP A 157 3.92 3.47 16.37
N TYR A 158 4.60 4.01 15.38
CA TYR A 158 4.33 3.79 13.96
C TYR A 158 5.64 3.94 13.17
N PRO A 159 5.77 3.31 11.98
CA PRO A 159 6.95 3.50 11.14
C PRO A 159 7.04 4.96 10.70
N ARG A 160 8.15 5.62 11.02
CA ARG A 160 8.40 7.04 10.71
C ARG A 160 9.85 7.25 10.32
N ASN A 161 10.17 8.44 9.78
CA ASN A 161 11.55 8.78 9.42
C ASN A 161 12.19 7.68 8.57
N PHE A 162 11.72 7.55 7.34
CA PHE A 162 12.01 6.41 6.49
C PHE A 162 13.45 6.41 6.01
N LEU A 163 14.11 5.27 6.15
CA LEU A 163 15.33 4.93 5.44
C LEU A 163 14.99 3.91 4.36
N TYR A 164 15.34 4.20 3.11
CA TYR A 164 15.23 3.22 2.05
C TYR A 164 16.56 2.93 1.37
N THR A 165 16.72 1.69 0.93
CA THR A 165 17.86 1.26 0.12
C THR A 165 17.38 1.01 -1.30
N LEU A 166 17.94 1.76 -2.24
CA LEU A 166 17.74 1.58 -3.67
C LEU A 166 18.77 0.60 -4.20
N TYR A 167 18.34 -0.55 -4.64
CA TYR A 167 19.15 -1.50 -5.42
C TYR A 167 18.85 -1.24 -6.90
N ILE A 168 19.87 -0.81 -7.63
CA ILE A 168 19.70 -0.37 -9.02
C ILE A 168 20.82 -0.90 -9.90
N ASP A 169 20.45 -1.51 -11.02
CA ASP A 169 21.35 -1.87 -12.10
C ASP A 169 21.13 -0.90 -13.25
N SER A 170 22.16 -0.11 -13.55
CA SER A 170 22.10 0.99 -14.51
C SER A 170 23.52 1.32 -15.01
N PRO A 171 23.72 1.70 -16.29
CA PRO A 171 24.98 2.20 -16.79
C PRO A 171 25.32 3.64 -16.33
N ALA A 172 24.35 4.35 -15.73
CA ALA A 172 24.54 5.73 -15.27
C ALA A 172 25.62 5.83 -14.19
N SER A 173 26.30 6.96 -14.11
CA SER A 173 27.28 7.26 -13.06
C SER A 173 26.64 7.42 -11.68
N ASP A 174 27.44 7.33 -10.62
CA ASP A 174 26.95 7.53 -9.25
C ASP A 174 26.35 8.93 -9.05
N ALA A 175 26.95 9.96 -9.67
CA ALA A 175 26.41 11.31 -9.61
C ALA A 175 25.04 11.45 -10.31
N GLU A 176 24.83 10.75 -11.42
CA GLU A 176 23.52 10.71 -12.09
C GLU A 176 22.48 9.95 -11.28
N LEU A 177 22.87 8.85 -10.63
CA LEU A 177 21.98 8.09 -9.77
C LEU A 177 21.60 8.87 -8.51
N GLU A 178 22.55 9.60 -7.92
CA GLU A 178 22.28 10.48 -6.76
C GLU A 178 21.31 11.61 -7.15
N LYS A 179 21.54 12.26 -8.29
CA LYS A 179 20.59 13.25 -8.85
C LYS A 179 19.23 12.65 -9.10
N LEU A 180 19.17 11.43 -9.65
CA LEU A 180 17.91 10.72 -9.88
C LEU A 180 17.19 10.45 -8.55
N ALA A 181 17.89 10.04 -7.49
CA ALA A 181 17.32 9.80 -6.17
C ALA A 181 16.67 11.06 -5.59
N VAL A 182 17.39 12.18 -5.62
CA VAL A 182 16.88 13.47 -5.14
C VAL A 182 15.62 13.88 -5.92
N LEU A 183 15.64 13.77 -7.25
CA LEU A 183 14.49 14.14 -8.08
C LEU A 183 13.32 13.18 -7.90
N ALA A 184 13.56 11.88 -7.74
CA ALA A 184 12.50 10.90 -7.50
C ALA A 184 11.79 11.19 -6.16
N GLU A 185 12.54 11.52 -5.11
CA GLU A 185 11.95 11.86 -3.82
C GLU A 185 11.17 13.19 -3.86
N GLN A 186 11.71 14.21 -4.53
CA GLN A 186 11.04 15.51 -4.69
C GLN A 186 9.75 15.41 -5.51
N ASN A 187 9.67 14.45 -6.45
CA ASN A 187 8.53 14.23 -7.33
C ASN A 187 7.67 13.02 -6.90
N SER A 188 7.87 12.50 -5.69
CA SER A 188 7.01 11.48 -5.08
C SER A 188 5.81 12.17 -4.41
N PRO A 189 4.57 11.91 -4.89
CA PRO A 189 3.37 12.48 -4.28
C PRO A 189 3.20 12.08 -2.82
N ILE A 190 3.54 10.83 -2.46
CA ILE A 190 3.39 10.34 -1.09
C ILE A 190 4.49 10.91 -0.18
N ALA A 191 5.74 10.98 -0.64
CA ALA A 191 6.80 11.63 0.14
C ALA A 191 6.44 13.10 0.41
N THR A 192 5.89 13.81 -0.58
CA THR A 192 5.41 15.19 -0.42
C THR A 192 4.25 15.27 0.57
N LEU A 193 3.28 14.36 0.49
CA LEU A 193 2.12 14.29 1.39
C LEU A 193 2.56 14.18 2.86
N VAL A 194 3.41 13.21 3.18
CA VAL A 194 3.81 12.93 4.57
C VAL A 194 4.85 13.92 5.10
N LYS A 195 5.53 14.66 4.22
CA LYS A 195 6.37 15.81 4.63
C LYS A 195 5.54 17.04 5.01
N GLN A 196 4.32 17.17 4.47
CA GLN A 196 3.44 18.32 4.70
C GLN A 196 2.59 18.22 5.97
N ALA A 197 2.52 17.08 6.63
CA ALA A 197 1.71 16.84 7.82
C ALA A 197 0.21 17.15 7.60
N VAL A 198 -0.48 16.25 6.90
CA VAL A 198 -1.90 16.40 6.56
C VAL A 198 -2.78 15.70 7.59
N VAL A 199 -3.75 16.44 8.15
CA VAL A 199 -4.75 15.87 9.06
C VAL A 199 -5.96 15.38 8.26
N PRO A 200 -6.22 14.06 8.18
CA PRO A 200 -7.39 13.52 7.49
C PRO A 200 -8.69 14.00 8.14
N GLN A 201 -9.65 14.43 7.32
CA GLN A 201 -10.94 14.95 7.80
C GLN A 201 -11.93 13.80 8.02
N LEU A 202 -12.57 13.76 9.19
CA LEU A 202 -13.57 12.75 9.55
C LEU A 202 -15.00 13.22 9.24
N THR A 203 -15.78 12.34 8.62
CA THR A 203 -17.25 12.37 8.61
C THR A 203 -17.78 11.09 9.24
N ILE A 204 -18.83 11.19 10.06
CA ILE A 204 -19.47 10.05 10.72
C ILE A 204 -20.82 9.78 10.05
N ASP A 205 -21.01 8.56 9.55
CA ASP A 205 -22.30 8.03 9.08
C ASP A 205 -22.72 6.90 10.03
N LEU A 206 -23.50 7.29 11.03
CA LEU A 206 -23.98 6.38 12.06
C LEU A 206 -25.39 5.90 11.71
N LYS A 207 -25.58 4.57 11.67
CA LYS A 207 -26.89 3.94 11.54
C LYS A 207 -27.22 3.18 12.82
N PRO A 208 -28.44 3.35 13.37
CA PRO A 208 -28.86 2.60 14.53
C PRO A 208 -28.96 1.11 14.17
N SER A 209 -28.37 0.26 15.01
CA SER A 209 -28.55 -1.18 14.86
C SER A 209 -29.98 -1.58 15.21
N PRO A 210 -30.59 -2.52 14.47
CA PRO A 210 -31.84 -3.14 14.87
C PRO A 210 -31.67 -4.03 16.12
N ARG A 211 -30.43 -4.37 16.48
CA ARG A 211 -30.12 -5.15 17.68
C ARG A 211 -29.95 -4.21 18.87
N VAL A 212 -30.58 -4.59 19.99
CA VAL A 212 -30.38 -3.91 21.27
C VAL A 212 -28.97 -4.15 21.79
N LYS A 213 -28.56 -3.39 22.80
CA LYS A 213 -27.31 -3.67 23.52
C LYS A 213 -27.29 -5.07 24.08
N LYS A 214 -26.08 -5.65 24.15
CA LYS A 214 -25.83 -6.96 24.71
C LYS A 214 -26.41 -7.08 26.11
N VAL A 215 -27.17 -8.17 26.33
CA VAL A 215 -27.61 -8.62 27.66
C VAL A 215 -26.65 -9.71 28.16
N GLU A 216 -26.44 -9.77 29.47
CA GLU A 216 -25.62 -10.82 30.07
C GLU A 216 -26.17 -12.20 29.71
N GLY A 217 -25.31 -13.13 29.27
CA GLY A 217 -25.70 -14.47 28.83
C GLY A 217 -26.14 -14.59 27.38
N GLU A 218 -26.21 -13.48 26.60
CA GLU A 218 -26.56 -13.53 25.19
C GLU A 218 -25.46 -14.20 24.36
N THR A 219 -25.85 -15.07 23.43
CA THR A 219 -24.95 -15.63 22.42
C THR A 219 -24.61 -14.55 21.39
N LEU A 220 -23.34 -14.15 21.35
CA LEU A 220 -22.85 -13.18 20.38
C LEU A 220 -22.65 -13.81 19.01
N ALA A 221 -22.84 -13.02 17.96
CA ALA A 221 -22.61 -13.44 16.58
C ALA A 221 -22.01 -12.29 15.74
N GLY A 222 -21.31 -12.67 14.69
CA GLY A 222 -20.77 -11.73 13.72
C GLY A 222 -19.67 -10.85 14.30
N LEU A 223 -19.74 -9.54 14.06
CA LEU A 223 -18.69 -8.61 14.49
C LEU A 223 -18.67 -8.42 16.01
N ARG A 224 -19.81 -8.50 16.69
CA ARG A 224 -19.86 -8.46 18.16
C ARG A 224 -19.07 -9.62 18.80
N GLU A 225 -19.26 -10.84 18.26
CA GLU A 225 -18.50 -12.02 18.71
C GLU A 225 -16.99 -11.80 18.53
N TYR A 226 -16.57 -11.31 17.36
CA TYR A 226 -15.18 -11.00 17.10
C TYR A 226 -14.61 -9.93 18.04
N ILE A 227 -15.33 -8.84 18.28
CA ILE A 227 -14.90 -7.76 19.19
C ILE A 227 -14.75 -8.28 20.62
N HIS A 228 -15.67 -9.12 21.07
CA HIS A 228 -15.58 -9.75 22.39
C HIS A 228 -14.36 -10.68 22.51
N GLY A 229 -14.12 -11.55 21.51
CA GLY A 229 -12.95 -12.42 21.45
C GLY A 229 -11.64 -11.61 21.40
N LYS A 230 -11.62 -10.50 20.69
CA LYS A 230 -10.48 -9.58 20.63
C LYS A 230 -10.19 -8.96 22.00
N ARG A 231 -11.20 -8.61 22.78
CA ARG A 231 -11.04 -8.14 24.15
C ARG A 231 -10.36 -9.18 25.03
N GLN A 232 -10.81 -10.44 24.95
CA GLN A 232 -10.18 -11.56 25.69
C GLN A 232 -8.72 -11.77 25.28
N ALA A 233 -8.43 -11.71 23.97
CA ALA A 233 -7.06 -11.83 23.44
C ALA A 233 -6.15 -10.69 23.96
N PHE A 234 -6.64 -9.47 24.05
CA PHE A 234 -5.88 -8.35 24.62
C PHE A 234 -5.60 -8.52 26.12
N GLN A 235 -6.57 -9.02 26.88
CA GLN A 235 -6.37 -9.32 28.29
C GLN A 235 -5.30 -10.39 28.50
N ALA A 236 -5.42 -11.53 27.80
CA ALA A 236 -4.43 -12.61 27.83
C ALA A 236 -3.02 -12.15 27.39
N SER A 237 -2.93 -11.29 26.36
CA SER A 237 -1.67 -10.72 25.91
C SER A 237 -1.03 -9.83 26.99
N ARG A 238 -1.79 -8.99 27.68
CA ARG A 238 -1.30 -8.14 28.77
C ARG A 238 -0.78 -8.98 29.93
N GLU A 239 -1.54 -9.97 30.37
CA GLU A 239 -1.14 -10.89 31.45
C GLU A 239 0.17 -11.61 31.12
N LYS A 240 0.31 -12.09 29.87
CA LYS A 240 1.55 -12.71 29.39
C LYS A 240 2.72 -11.74 29.39
N GLN A 241 2.51 -10.50 28.96
CA GLN A 241 3.57 -9.48 28.95
C GLN A 241 4.00 -9.09 30.36
N GLU A 242 3.07 -8.94 31.30
CA GLU A 242 3.37 -8.68 32.70
C GLU A 242 4.17 -9.83 33.34
N LYS A 243 3.78 -11.08 33.07
CA LYS A 243 4.51 -12.26 33.51
C LYS A 243 5.95 -12.26 32.97
N LEU A 244 6.13 -12.07 31.67
CA LEU A 244 7.45 -11.98 31.03
C LEU A 244 8.29 -10.83 31.58
N LYS A 245 7.69 -9.67 31.84
CA LYS A 245 8.36 -8.52 32.44
C LYS A 245 8.83 -8.83 33.87
N ASN A 246 8.01 -9.53 34.65
CA ASN A 246 8.35 -9.93 36.02
C ASN A 246 9.45 -11.01 36.03
N GLU A 247 9.42 -11.98 35.11
CA GLU A 247 10.43 -13.04 34.98
C GLU A 247 11.79 -12.50 34.47
N ASN A 248 11.83 -11.36 33.82
CA ASN A 248 13.04 -10.76 33.25
C ASN A 248 13.45 -9.46 33.95
N LYS A 249 12.90 -9.15 35.10
CA LYS A 249 13.23 -7.93 35.89
C LYS A 249 14.72 -7.75 36.15
N ASP A 250 15.42 -8.85 36.30
CA ASP A 250 16.86 -8.86 36.65
C ASP A 250 17.79 -9.01 35.40
N LYS A 251 17.24 -9.14 34.20
CA LYS A 251 18.02 -9.27 32.96
C LYS A 251 18.23 -7.91 32.30
N LYS A 252 19.37 -7.29 32.55
CA LYS A 252 19.76 -5.98 31.96
C LYS A 252 19.84 -5.94 30.44
N ASP A 253 19.78 -7.09 29.74
CA ASP A 253 20.03 -7.22 28.31
C ASP A 253 18.82 -7.69 27.48
N PHE A 254 17.60 -7.58 28.01
CA PHE A 254 16.42 -7.89 27.21
C PHE A 254 16.21 -6.81 26.14
N LYS A 255 16.74 -7.06 24.94
CA LYS A 255 16.45 -6.24 23.75
C LYS A 255 15.30 -6.88 22.98
N PRO A 256 14.21 -6.13 22.70
CA PRO A 256 13.20 -6.60 21.76
C PRO A 256 13.88 -6.99 20.44
N GLN A 257 13.52 -8.13 19.85
CA GLN A 257 14.02 -8.49 18.53
C GLN A 257 13.63 -7.40 17.54
N ALA A 258 14.60 -6.76 16.94
CA ALA A 258 14.37 -5.86 15.82
C ALA A 258 13.69 -6.63 14.68
N PRO A 259 12.76 -6.00 13.94
CA PRO A 259 12.19 -6.60 12.74
C PRO A 259 13.30 -7.01 11.80
N LYS A 260 13.29 -8.26 11.34
CA LYS A 260 14.42 -8.88 10.63
C LYS A 260 14.76 -8.19 9.31
N ARG A 261 13.80 -7.60 8.62
CA ARG A 261 13.96 -6.82 7.38
C ARG A 261 12.68 -6.01 7.11
N GLY A 262 12.81 -4.91 6.37
CA GLY A 262 11.68 -4.14 5.88
C GLY A 262 10.97 -4.82 4.71
N PRO A 263 9.80 -4.34 4.32
CA PRO A 263 9.17 -4.69 3.07
C PRO A 263 10.00 -4.16 1.91
N TRP A 264 9.84 -4.76 0.75
CA TRP A 264 10.55 -4.36 -0.44
C TRP A 264 9.64 -4.38 -1.66
N VAL A 265 10.00 -3.58 -2.63
CA VAL A 265 9.28 -3.42 -3.89
C VAL A 265 10.23 -3.70 -5.04
N LYS A 266 9.88 -4.68 -5.86
CA LYS A 266 10.57 -5.01 -7.11
C LYS A 266 9.79 -4.46 -8.29
N VAL A 267 10.49 -3.80 -9.19
CA VAL A 267 9.94 -3.37 -10.48
C VAL A 267 10.14 -4.46 -11.52
N PHE A 268 9.06 -4.84 -12.18
CA PHE A 268 9.10 -5.76 -13.31
C PHE A 268 9.45 -5.04 -14.64
N PRO A 269 9.86 -5.78 -15.67
CA PRO A 269 10.23 -5.20 -16.98
C PRO A 269 9.15 -4.32 -17.64
N ASN A 270 7.89 -4.55 -17.31
CA ASN A 270 6.74 -3.76 -17.78
C ASN A 270 6.35 -2.60 -16.82
N GLY A 271 7.16 -2.30 -15.82
CA GLY A 271 6.91 -1.22 -14.86
C GLY A 271 5.95 -1.56 -13.71
N VAL A 272 5.35 -2.74 -13.71
CA VAL A 272 4.54 -3.22 -12.57
C VAL A 272 5.43 -3.35 -11.33
N ARG A 273 4.94 -2.90 -10.21
CA ARG A 273 5.63 -2.90 -8.91
C ARG A 273 5.04 -3.99 -8.02
N GLN A 274 5.84 -5.00 -7.71
CA GLN A 274 5.48 -6.04 -6.75
C GLN A 274 5.96 -5.65 -5.36
N LEU A 275 5.03 -5.43 -4.46
CA LEU A 275 5.27 -5.19 -3.05
C LEU A 275 5.31 -6.54 -2.33
N THR A 276 6.39 -6.78 -1.58
CA THR A 276 6.52 -7.97 -0.72
C THR A 276 6.44 -7.53 0.74
N VAL A 277 5.43 -8.02 1.43
CA VAL A 277 5.13 -7.68 2.83
C VAL A 277 5.34 -8.91 3.69
N ASN A 278 6.16 -8.79 4.74
CA ASN A 278 6.50 -9.86 5.69
C ASN A 278 7.05 -11.14 5.03
N ASP A 279 7.71 -11.04 3.87
CA ASP A 279 8.21 -12.17 3.07
C ASP A 279 7.12 -13.20 2.68
N LYS A 280 5.86 -12.85 2.85
CA LYS A 280 4.73 -13.78 2.74
C LYS A 280 3.67 -13.29 1.75
N TYR A 281 3.35 -12.00 1.78
CA TYR A 281 2.27 -11.44 1.00
C TYR A 281 2.78 -10.61 -0.16
N LEU A 282 2.13 -10.74 -1.32
CA LEU A 282 2.45 -10.00 -2.54
C LEU A 282 1.25 -9.13 -2.92
N ILE A 283 1.53 -7.85 -3.19
CA ILE A 283 0.56 -6.90 -3.73
C ILE A 283 1.16 -6.32 -5.01
N LEU A 284 0.33 -6.16 -6.04
CA LEU A 284 0.76 -5.50 -7.28
C LEU A 284 0.25 -4.06 -7.29
N HIS A 285 1.16 -3.15 -7.58
CA HIS A 285 0.85 -1.77 -7.91
C HIS A 285 1.24 -1.49 -9.36
N ASP A 286 0.39 -0.73 -10.03
CA ASP A 286 0.66 -0.30 -11.39
C ASP A 286 -0.05 1.03 -11.67
N ASN A 287 0.32 1.68 -12.74
CA ASN A 287 -0.33 2.87 -13.22
C ASN A 287 -1.34 2.51 -14.33
N PRO A 288 -2.39 3.32 -14.50
CA PRO A 288 -3.23 3.24 -15.68
C PRO A 288 -2.41 3.48 -16.98
N GLU A 289 -2.92 3.03 -18.10
CA GLU A 289 -2.25 3.15 -19.41
C GLU A 289 -1.89 4.60 -19.76
N TYR A 290 -2.78 5.55 -19.45
CA TYR A 290 -2.54 6.97 -19.71
C TYR A 290 -1.39 7.58 -18.89
N LEU A 291 -0.92 6.89 -17.84
CA LEU A 291 0.28 7.22 -17.07
C LEU A 291 1.46 6.31 -17.42
N GLY A 292 1.38 5.56 -18.51
CA GLY A 292 2.44 4.66 -18.97
C GLY A 292 2.52 3.34 -18.22
N GLY A 293 1.46 2.90 -17.56
CA GLY A 293 1.33 1.57 -16.96
C GLY A 293 0.49 0.61 -17.80
N THR A 294 0.10 -0.51 -17.23
CA THR A 294 -0.74 -1.55 -17.85
C THR A 294 -2.03 -1.84 -17.08
N ASN A 295 -2.33 -1.03 -16.07
CA ASN A 295 -3.50 -1.17 -15.18
C ASN A 295 -3.60 -2.58 -14.55
N THR A 296 -2.47 -3.18 -14.18
CA THR A 296 -2.42 -4.54 -13.59
C THR A 296 -2.67 -4.53 -12.07
N GLY A 297 -2.62 -3.37 -11.43
CA GLY A 297 -2.83 -3.20 -9.99
C GLY A 297 -3.33 -1.80 -9.63
N MET A 298 -3.63 -1.59 -8.36
CA MET A 298 -3.94 -0.25 -7.87
C MET A 298 -2.69 0.63 -7.92
N THR A 299 -2.88 1.94 -8.03
CA THR A 299 -1.77 2.89 -7.93
C THR A 299 -1.27 3.00 -6.48
N SER A 300 -0.05 3.51 -6.29
CA SER A 300 0.48 3.80 -4.95
C SER A 300 -0.38 4.83 -4.21
N LEU A 301 -0.96 5.80 -4.90
CA LEU A 301 -1.87 6.80 -4.32
C LEU A 301 -3.14 6.15 -3.78
N GLU A 302 -3.76 5.28 -4.56
CA GLU A 302 -4.93 4.49 -4.15
C GLU A 302 -4.58 3.56 -2.98
N GLY A 303 -3.42 2.89 -3.04
CA GLY A 303 -2.87 2.09 -1.95
C GLY A 303 -2.70 2.90 -0.66
N THR A 304 -2.27 4.16 -0.77
CA THR A 304 -2.11 5.07 0.37
C THR A 304 -3.44 5.36 1.08
N LEU A 305 -4.51 5.60 0.34
CA LEU A 305 -5.85 5.73 0.93
C LEU A 305 -6.30 4.40 1.56
N GLY A 306 -5.98 3.29 0.91
CA GLY A 306 -6.26 1.94 1.40
C GLY A 306 -5.62 1.64 2.74
N ILE A 307 -4.33 1.96 2.91
CA ILE A 307 -3.63 1.74 4.20
C ILE A 307 -4.18 2.63 5.31
N LEU A 308 -4.56 3.88 5.02
CA LEU A 308 -5.21 4.75 6.00
C LEU A 308 -6.54 4.12 6.46
N GLY A 309 -7.39 3.71 5.52
CA GLY A 309 -8.68 3.09 5.82
C GLY A 309 -8.55 1.76 6.56
N THR A 310 -7.66 0.87 6.14
CA THR A 310 -7.44 -0.43 6.82
C THR A 310 -6.90 -0.27 8.23
N CYS A 311 -6.02 0.73 8.47
CA CYS A 311 -5.51 1.02 9.81
C CYS A 311 -6.60 1.57 10.72
N ILE A 312 -7.32 2.60 10.30
CA ILE A 312 -8.41 3.19 11.10
C ILE A 312 -9.45 2.11 11.44
N THR A 313 -9.85 1.28 10.47
CA THR A 313 -10.79 0.16 10.71
C THR A 313 -10.22 -0.84 11.73
N HIS A 314 -8.94 -1.22 11.61
CA HIS A 314 -8.30 -2.14 12.56
C HIS A 314 -8.30 -1.57 13.99
N ILE A 315 -7.85 -0.33 14.13
CA ILE A 315 -7.77 0.33 15.44
C ILE A 315 -9.17 0.56 16.01
N SER A 316 -10.18 0.85 15.16
CA SER A 316 -11.56 1.01 15.63
C SER A 316 -12.10 -0.28 16.25
N LEU A 317 -11.88 -1.44 15.64
CA LEU A 317 -12.26 -2.73 16.22
C LEU A 317 -11.54 -3.00 17.55
N GLY A 318 -10.26 -2.63 17.65
CA GLY A 318 -9.51 -2.73 18.90
C GLY A 318 -10.07 -1.83 19.99
N GLN A 319 -10.36 -0.58 19.68
CA GLN A 319 -10.93 0.37 20.63
C GLN A 319 -12.38 0.04 20.99
N ALA A 320 -13.19 -0.49 20.07
CA ALA A 320 -14.51 -1.02 20.39
C ALA A 320 -14.42 -2.16 21.44
N ALA A 321 -13.42 -3.06 21.28
CA ALA A 321 -13.15 -4.12 22.24
C ALA A 321 -12.74 -3.56 23.63
N GLU A 322 -11.85 -2.58 23.69
CA GLU A 322 -11.42 -1.94 24.96
C GLU A 322 -12.57 -1.19 25.64
N LEU A 323 -13.40 -0.48 24.89
CA LEU A 323 -14.55 0.28 25.38
C LEU A 323 -15.79 -0.59 25.63
N ASN A 324 -15.73 -1.88 25.30
CA ASN A 324 -16.85 -2.83 25.39
C ASN A 324 -18.09 -2.36 24.61
N LEU A 325 -17.89 -1.86 23.40
CA LEU A 325 -18.98 -1.40 22.55
C LEU A 325 -19.64 -2.55 21.77
N ASP A 326 -20.92 -2.43 21.56
CA ASP A 326 -21.67 -3.30 20.67
C ASP A 326 -21.68 -2.72 19.25
N VAL A 327 -21.01 -3.39 18.34
CA VAL A 327 -20.87 -2.93 16.95
C VAL A 327 -21.21 -4.07 16.00
N ASP A 328 -22.16 -3.85 15.09
CA ASP A 328 -22.61 -4.87 14.13
C ASP A 328 -21.91 -4.77 12.78
N SER A 329 -21.50 -3.57 12.37
CA SER A 329 -20.65 -3.39 11.19
C SER A 329 -19.77 -2.15 11.30
N VAL A 330 -18.62 -2.20 10.64
CA VAL A 330 -17.72 -1.06 10.42
C VAL A 330 -17.23 -1.09 8.99
N SER A 331 -17.34 0.04 8.33
CA SER A 331 -16.68 0.27 7.04
C SER A 331 -16.23 1.71 6.90
N LEU A 332 -15.25 1.94 6.04
CA LEU A 332 -14.73 3.27 5.74
C LEU A 332 -14.73 3.52 4.23
N THR A 333 -15.08 4.74 3.87
CA THR A 333 -14.79 5.30 2.55
C THR A 333 -13.71 6.36 2.74
N VAL A 334 -12.54 6.15 2.16
CA VAL A 334 -11.40 7.09 2.23
C VAL A 334 -11.25 7.75 0.87
N GLN A 335 -11.14 9.07 0.84
CA GLN A 335 -11.05 9.84 -0.39
C GLN A 335 -9.96 10.90 -0.29
N ALA A 336 -9.37 11.20 -1.43
CA ALA A 336 -8.52 12.38 -1.61
C ALA A 336 -8.62 12.88 -3.05
N GLU A 337 -8.19 14.11 -3.25
CA GLU A 337 -8.09 14.72 -4.55
C GLU A 337 -6.65 14.65 -5.05
N TRP A 338 -6.49 14.29 -6.30
CA TRP A 338 -5.20 14.26 -6.98
C TRP A 338 -5.25 15.07 -8.27
N ASN A 339 -4.25 15.90 -8.45
CA ASN A 339 -4.09 16.66 -9.68
C ASN A 339 -3.03 15.98 -10.58
N PRO A 340 -3.42 15.33 -11.69
CA PRO A 340 -2.51 14.57 -12.54
C PRO A 340 -1.50 15.44 -13.31
N VAL A 341 -1.70 16.76 -13.34
CA VAL A 341 -0.80 17.68 -14.03
C VAL A 341 0.11 18.47 -13.10
N ALA A 342 -0.10 18.40 -11.79
CA ALA A 342 0.74 19.08 -10.82
C ALA A 342 2.21 18.70 -10.98
N GLY A 343 3.11 19.67 -10.82
CA GLY A 343 4.55 19.53 -11.03
C GLY A 343 4.99 19.46 -12.50
N ARG A 344 4.06 19.49 -13.47
CA ARG A 344 4.34 19.47 -14.89
C ARG A 344 4.47 20.90 -15.45
N LYS A 345 4.93 20.99 -16.72
CA LYS A 345 5.12 22.27 -17.42
C LYS A 345 3.85 23.12 -17.37
N GLY A 346 3.96 24.30 -16.80
CA GLY A 346 2.85 25.23 -16.58
C GLY A 346 2.06 25.03 -15.27
N HIS A 347 2.38 23.98 -14.51
CA HIS A 347 1.76 23.59 -13.23
C HIS A 347 2.80 23.30 -12.14
N GLU A 348 4.00 23.86 -12.27
CA GLU A 348 5.15 23.59 -11.38
C GLU A 348 4.90 24.02 -9.93
N LYS A 349 3.98 24.94 -9.71
CA LYS A 349 3.63 25.46 -8.38
C LYS A 349 2.49 24.69 -7.71
N GLU A 350 1.81 23.82 -8.44
CA GLU A 350 0.71 23.04 -7.91
C GLU A 350 1.24 21.85 -7.12
N SER A 351 0.55 21.51 -6.03
CA SER A 351 0.97 20.39 -5.17
C SER A 351 0.76 19.05 -5.88
N ILE A 352 1.82 18.26 -5.95
CA ILE A 352 1.78 16.88 -6.46
C ILE A 352 1.18 15.90 -5.43
N ALA A 353 1.12 16.30 -4.15
CA ALA A 353 0.57 15.47 -3.08
C ALA A 353 -0.95 15.33 -3.20
N LEU A 354 -1.48 14.27 -2.60
CA LEU A 354 -2.92 14.14 -2.36
C LEU A 354 -3.42 15.32 -1.54
N GLN A 355 -4.54 15.90 -1.96
CA GLN A 355 -5.20 17.01 -1.30
C GLN A 355 -6.54 16.58 -0.69
N ASN A 356 -7.05 17.32 0.28
CA ASN A 356 -8.37 17.09 0.85
C ASN A 356 -8.59 15.64 1.29
N VAL A 357 -7.58 15.05 1.95
CA VAL A 357 -7.67 13.69 2.47
C VAL A 357 -8.78 13.64 3.52
N ARG A 358 -9.77 12.80 3.27
CA ARG A 358 -10.95 12.68 4.12
C ARG A 358 -11.42 11.21 4.22
N TYR A 359 -12.11 10.89 5.29
CA TYR A 359 -12.72 9.58 5.43
C TYR A 359 -14.10 9.67 6.07
N THR A 360 -15.00 8.83 5.58
CA THR A 360 -16.31 8.62 6.18
C THR A 360 -16.29 7.31 6.95
N PHE A 361 -16.57 7.38 8.23
CA PHE A 361 -16.68 6.23 9.10
C PHE A 361 -18.14 5.79 9.17
N HIS A 362 -18.46 4.62 8.62
CA HIS A 362 -19.79 4.03 8.64
C HIS A 362 -19.85 2.97 9.74
N ALA A 363 -20.78 3.11 10.66
CA ALA A 363 -20.99 2.11 11.71
C ALA A 363 -22.48 1.79 11.89
N LEU A 364 -22.74 0.50 12.12
CA LEU A 364 -24.04 0.00 12.57
C LEU A 364 -23.88 -0.42 14.04
N THR A 365 -24.51 0.31 14.97
CA THR A 365 -24.32 0.11 16.42
C THR A 365 -25.53 0.64 17.19
N PRO A 366 -25.87 0.05 18.35
CA PRO A 366 -26.86 0.62 19.28
C PRO A 366 -26.26 1.68 20.21
N GLU A 367 -24.97 2.00 20.08
CA GLU A 367 -24.32 3.00 20.92
C GLU A 367 -24.77 4.42 20.56
N SER A 368 -24.73 5.32 21.54
CA SER A 368 -25.05 6.73 21.31
C SER A 368 -23.99 7.43 20.45
N GLU A 369 -24.40 8.50 19.78
CA GLU A 369 -23.49 9.31 18.95
C GLU A 369 -22.28 9.83 19.75
N ASP A 370 -22.47 10.24 21.00
CA ASP A 370 -21.39 10.73 21.85
C ASP A 370 -20.36 9.63 22.16
N LYS A 371 -20.81 8.40 22.42
CA LYS A 371 -19.91 7.26 22.57
C LYS A 371 -19.15 6.93 21.30
N VAL A 372 -19.80 7.06 20.15
CA VAL A 372 -19.12 6.86 18.87
C VAL A 372 -18.08 7.96 18.62
N LYS A 373 -18.37 9.21 18.95
CA LYS A 373 -17.40 10.32 18.89
C LYS A 373 -16.20 10.07 19.83
N GLU A 374 -16.45 9.65 21.06
CA GLU A 374 -15.38 9.26 22.00
C GLU A 374 -14.53 8.12 21.45
N TRP A 375 -15.19 7.08 20.93
CA TRP A 375 -14.54 5.96 20.28
C TRP A 375 -13.60 6.40 19.17
N LEU A 376 -14.08 7.21 18.22
CA LEU A 376 -13.27 7.68 17.08
C LEU A 376 -12.15 8.62 17.51
N LYS A 377 -12.36 9.48 18.50
CA LYS A 377 -11.28 10.29 19.08
C LYS A 377 -10.13 9.44 19.63
N ARG A 378 -10.45 8.31 20.30
CA ARG A 378 -9.42 7.36 20.75
C ARG A 378 -8.72 6.69 19.58
N VAL A 379 -9.48 6.34 18.52
CA VAL A 379 -8.93 5.75 17.30
C VAL A 379 -7.91 6.70 16.66
N GLU A 380 -8.25 7.95 16.44
CA GLU A 380 -7.35 8.95 15.85
C GLU A 380 -6.08 9.16 16.69
N ASN A 381 -6.21 9.18 18.01
CA ASN A 381 -5.07 9.37 18.90
C ASN A 381 -4.03 8.25 18.82
N ILE A 382 -4.46 7.00 18.54
CA ILE A 382 -3.56 5.83 18.58
C ILE A 382 -3.37 5.14 17.24
N CYS A 383 -4.09 5.55 16.18
CA CYS A 383 -3.96 4.94 14.87
C CYS A 383 -2.59 5.27 14.26
N PRO A 384 -1.72 4.27 14.00
CA PRO A 384 -0.41 4.49 13.39
C PRO A 384 -0.46 5.29 12.10
N MET A 385 -1.36 4.94 11.18
CA MET A 385 -1.43 5.61 9.88
C MET A 385 -2.02 7.02 9.95
N TYR A 386 -3.01 7.24 10.81
CA TYR A 386 -3.53 8.59 11.05
C TYR A 386 -2.42 9.53 11.55
N ASN A 387 -1.62 9.07 12.53
CA ASN A 387 -0.51 9.84 13.07
C ASN A 387 0.65 9.99 12.08
N LEU A 388 0.88 9.00 11.21
CA LEU A 388 1.87 9.08 10.14
C LEU A 388 1.54 10.21 9.14
N PHE A 389 0.27 10.41 8.81
CA PHE A 389 -0.17 11.51 7.94
C PHE A 389 -0.13 12.86 8.67
N LYS A 390 -0.44 12.87 9.95
CA LYS A 390 -0.50 14.07 10.79
C LYS A 390 0.87 14.62 11.15
N ASP A 391 1.88 13.75 11.28
CA ASP A 391 3.24 14.15 11.68
C ASP A 391 4.15 14.25 10.45
N THR A 392 5.04 15.24 10.45
CA THR A 392 6.06 15.39 9.40
C THR A 392 7.02 14.21 9.38
N GLN A 393 7.27 13.66 8.21
CA GLN A 393 8.20 12.55 7.99
C GLN A 393 9.44 13.00 7.25
N THR A 394 10.55 12.29 7.47
CA THR A 394 11.80 12.43 6.71
C THR A 394 12.06 11.17 5.88
N PHE A 395 12.81 11.35 4.79
CA PHE A 395 13.31 10.25 3.98
C PHE A 395 14.83 10.37 3.88
N GLU A 396 15.50 9.24 4.06
CA GLU A 396 16.93 9.09 3.82
C GLU A 396 17.11 7.92 2.86
N HIS A 397 18.10 7.98 1.97
CA HIS A 397 18.35 6.91 1.02
C HIS A 397 19.80 6.41 1.06
N LYS A 398 19.94 5.17 0.58
CA LYS A 398 21.22 4.54 0.28
C LYS A 398 21.11 3.90 -1.10
N ILE A 399 22.07 4.16 -1.97
CA ILE A 399 22.14 3.53 -3.30
C ILE A 399 23.12 2.35 -3.23
N VAL A 400 22.69 1.21 -3.76
CA VAL A 400 23.48 0.00 -3.94
C VAL A 400 23.41 -0.41 -5.41
N ARG A 401 24.54 -0.44 -6.08
CA ARG A 401 24.61 -0.89 -7.47
C ARG A 401 24.44 -2.39 -7.59
N GLY A 402 23.72 -2.79 -8.63
CA GLY A 402 23.44 -4.18 -8.95
C GLY A 402 22.08 -4.66 -8.47
N SER A 403 21.76 -5.90 -8.82
CA SER A 403 20.47 -6.50 -8.53
C SER A 403 20.31 -6.84 -7.04
N PHE A 404 19.10 -6.67 -6.54
CA PHE A 404 18.72 -7.12 -5.20
C PHE A 404 18.84 -8.64 -5.07
N LYS A 405 19.63 -9.10 -4.10
CA LYS A 405 19.80 -10.52 -3.77
C LYS A 405 19.19 -10.79 -2.40
N ARG A 406 18.21 -11.64 -2.35
CA ARG A 406 17.55 -12.07 -1.10
C ARG A 406 17.67 -13.57 -0.91
#